data_0932f95b7340faa83a4bce0fa16c78cf
#
_entry.id   0932f95b7340faa83a4bce0fa16c78cf
#
_cell.length_a   1.000
_cell.length_b   1.000
_cell.length_c   1.000
_cell.angle_alpha   90.00
_cell.angle_beta   90.00
_cell.angle_gamma   90.00
#
_symmetry.space_group_name_H-M   'P 1'
#
loop_
_entity.id
_entity.type
_entity.pdbx_description
1 polymer ?
#
loop_
_entity_poly.entity_id
_entity_poly.type
_entity_poly.pdbx_seq_one_letter_code
_entity_poly.pdbx_strand_id
1 'polypeptide(L)'
;GGIGFGPRLLVSEAALRASGLLQPGSVVRWHYRLRLPDNDATDAAVRAVTAAAQAQLPEAGWEVRSRGNASPALERNVERFTQYLTLVGLTALLVGGVGVANAVKGHLDRRRQVIATLKALGATGSRVFTIYLIQVLVLAGLGALPGLALGAALPFVITWSFGTVLPLPIAPALHPGELALALVYGVLSAVAFALWPLGRTHDVPVSALFRDEVARDEHWPRRSYIVATVLLGFALAALAVALAYDRRIAAIFVAAAAGVFVLLRVVAALLMLIARRLPR
;
A
#
# COMPACT_ATOMS: atom_id res chain seq x y z
N GLY A 1 -23.48 7.57 18.38
CA GLY A 1 -24.64 8.41 18.29
C GLY A 1 -24.80 8.88 16.87
N GLY A 2 -25.85 8.41 16.14
CA GLY A 2 -26.16 8.90 14.82
C GLY A 2 -26.40 10.41 14.85
N ILE A 3 -26.00 11.10 13.80
CA ILE A 3 -26.32 12.51 13.57
C ILE A 3 -27.83 12.54 13.27
N GLY A 4 -28.63 12.58 14.34
CA GLY A 4 -30.08 12.82 14.25
C GLY A 4 -30.28 14.32 14.07
N PHE A 5 -30.74 14.72 12.91
CA PHE A 5 -31.19 16.09 12.64
C PHE A 5 -32.49 16.37 13.39
N GLY A 6 -32.41 16.56 14.69
CA GLY A 6 -33.55 16.93 15.51
C GLY A 6 -33.15 17.33 16.92
N PRO A 7 -33.89 18.23 17.58
CA PRO A 7 -33.61 18.60 18.95
C PRO A 7 -33.71 17.38 19.86
N ARG A 8 -32.73 17.17 20.73
CA ARG A 8 -32.73 16.09 21.73
C ARG A 8 -33.48 16.59 22.96
N LEU A 9 -34.56 15.90 23.31
CA LEU A 9 -35.28 16.12 24.55
C LEU A 9 -34.85 15.06 25.55
N LEU A 10 -34.33 15.49 26.69
CA LEU A 10 -34.05 14.64 27.84
C LEU A 10 -35.20 14.75 28.85
N VAL A 11 -35.88 13.65 29.11
CA VAL A 11 -36.96 13.57 30.09
C VAL A 11 -36.73 12.40 31.03
N SER A 12 -37.32 12.44 32.21
CA SER A 12 -37.30 11.30 33.12
C SER A 12 -38.17 10.15 32.56
N GLU A 13 -37.87 8.93 32.94
CA GLU A 13 -38.68 7.77 32.54
C GLU A 13 -40.14 7.92 33.00
N ALA A 14 -40.35 8.47 34.20
CA ALA A 14 -41.70 8.75 34.71
C ALA A 14 -42.45 9.74 33.81
N ALA A 15 -41.82 10.83 33.38
CA ALA A 15 -42.41 11.79 32.45
C ALA A 15 -42.69 11.19 31.07
N LEU A 16 -41.78 10.31 30.58
CA LEU A 16 -41.97 9.62 29.31
C LEU A 16 -43.17 8.66 29.38
N ARG A 17 -43.32 7.93 30.47
CA ARG A 17 -44.50 7.06 30.69
C ARG A 17 -45.79 7.87 30.82
N ALA A 18 -45.78 9.01 31.53
CA ALA A 18 -46.92 9.90 31.68
C ALA A 18 -47.31 10.59 30.35
N SER A 19 -46.40 10.76 29.42
CA SER A 19 -46.66 11.39 28.12
C SER A 19 -47.49 10.56 27.16
N GLY A 20 -47.73 9.27 27.46
CA GLY A 20 -48.46 8.36 26.58
C GLY A 20 -47.75 8.00 25.26
N LEU A 21 -46.48 8.38 25.09
CA LEU A 21 -45.71 8.06 23.89
C LEU A 21 -45.30 6.57 23.84
N LEU A 22 -45.23 5.89 25.00
CA LEU A 22 -44.95 4.47 25.10
C LEU A 22 -46.27 3.68 25.00
N GLN A 23 -46.61 3.27 23.80
CA GLN A 23 -47.80 2.44 23.53
C GLN A 23 -47.37 1.07 23.02
N PRO A 24 -48.24 0.03 23.13
CA PRO A 24 -47.98 -1.26 22.48
C PRO A 24 -47.72 -1.06 20.98
N GLY A 25 -46.56 -1.50 20.50
CA GLY A 25 -46.11 -1.29 19.12
C GLY A 25 -45.21 -0.07 18.90
N SER A 26 -44.96 0.77 19.91
CA SER A 26 -43.97 1.84 19.80
C SER A 26 -42.55 1.28 19.62
N VAL A 27 -41.79 1.80 18.64
CA VAL A 27 -40.40 1.41 18.46
C VAL A 27 -39.55 2.15 19.49
N VAL A 28 -39.14 1.42 20.52
CA VAL A 28 -38.32 1.94 21.61
C VAL A 28 -36.98 1.25 21.61
N ARG A 29 -35.90 2.03 21.71
CA ARG A 29 -34.54 1.49 21.80
C ARG A 29 -34.04 1.66 23.23
N TRP A 30 -33.85 0.57 23.92
CA TRP A 30 -33.30 0.56 25.27
C TRP A 30 -31.77 0.47 25.22
N HIS A 31 -31.09 1.27 26.04
CA HIS A 31 -29.66 1.25 26.18
C HIS A 31 -29.27 0.85 27.61
N TYR A 32 -28.70 -0.32 27.76
CA TYR A 32 -28.12 -0.76 29.02
C TYR A 32 -26.63 -0.57 29.02
N ARG A 33 -26.07 -0.04 30.12
CA ARG A 33 -24.61 0.12 30.29
C ARG A 33 -24.16 -0.81 31.39
N LEU A 34 -23.24 -1.71 31.06
CA LEU A 34 -22.53 -2.57 32.01
C LEU A 34 -21.12 -2.04 32.20
N ARG A 35 -20.73 -1.85 33.47
CA ARG A 35 -19.35 -1.56 33.84
C ARG A 35 -18.77 -2.82 34.50
N LEU A 36 -17.70 -3.34 33.91
CA LEU A 36 -16.92 -4.40 34.51
C LEU A 36 -16.02 -3.81 35.63
N PRO A 37 -15.72 -4.57 36.70
CA PRO A 37 -14.74 -4.18 37.69
C PRO A 37 -13.39 -3.86 37.04
N ASP A 38 -12.67 -2.88 37.62
CA ASP A 38 -11.42 -2.40 36.98
C ASP A 38 -10.33 -3.50 36.91
N ASN A 39 -10.38 -4.51 37.76
CA ASN A 39 -9.49 -5.68 37.72
C ASN A 39 -9.82 -6.67 36.58
N ASP A 40 -11.05 -6.65 36.06
CA ASP A 40 -11.54 -7.58 35.03
C ASP A 40 -11.87 -6.88 33.71
N ALA A 41 -11.53 -5.60 33.56
CA ALA A 41 -11.81 -4.81 32.37
C ALA A 41 -10.91 -5.16 31.17
N THR A 42 -10.65 -6.46 30.97
CA THR A 42 -9.89 -6.99 29.82
C THR A 42 -10.81 -7.26 28.62
N ASP A 43 -10.24 -7.25 27.41
CA ASP A 43 -11.01 -7.56 26.20
C ASP A 43 -11.50 -9.03 26.19
N ALA A 44 -10.81 -9.91 26.93
CA ALA A 44 -11.23 -11.30 27.12
C ALA A 44 -12.48 -11.39 27.99
N ALA A 45 -12.53 -10.64 29.09
CA ALA A 45 -13.70 -10.59 29.97
C ALA A 45 -14.92 -9.96 29.28
N VAL A 46 -14.72 -8.89 28.50
CA VAL A 46 -15.78 -8.28 27.68
C VAL A 46 -16.36 -9.29 26.69
N ARG A 47 -15.52 -10.06 26.00
CA ARG A 47 -15.97 -11.11 25.07
C ARG A 47 -16.70 -12.23 25.81
N ALA A 48 -16.23 -12.66 26.98
CA ALA A 48 -16.87 -13.70 27.79
C ALA A 48 -18.28 -13.27 28.24
N VAL A 49 -18.44 -12.05 28.76
CA VAL A 49 -19.72 -11.50 29.17
C VAL A 49 -20.70 -11.38 27.97
N THR A 50 -20.18 -10.92 26.82
CA THR A 50 -20.98 -10.82 25.58
C THR A 50 -21.45 -12.19 25.11
N ALA A 51 -20.55 -13.18 25.10
CA ALA A 51 -20.89 -14.55 24.72
C ALA A 51 -21.92 -15.19 25.68
N ALA A 52 -21.76 -14.97 27.01
CA ALA A 52 -22.70 -15.46 28.01
C ALA A 52 -24.08 -14.82 27.84
N ALA A 53 -24.15 -13.52 27.58
CA ALA A 53 -25.43 -12.83 27.33
C ALA A 53 -26.12 -13.34 26.07
N GLN A 54 -25.40 -13.57 24.99
CA GLN A 54 -25.92 -14.14 23.75
C GLN A 54 -26.39 -15.59 23.92
N ALA A 55 -25.67 -16.39 24.72
CA ALA A 55 -26.03 -17.77 24.98
C ALA A 55 -27.29 -17.90 25.86
N GLN A 56 -27.45 -16.99 26.83
CA GLN A 56 -28.65 -17.00 27.73
C GLN A 56 -29.90 -16.44 27.09
N LEU A 57 -29.75 -15.50 26.16
CA LEU A 57 -30.90 -14.78 25.57
C LEU A 57 -30.70 -14.64 24.04
N PRO A 58 -30.68 -15.75 23.27
CA PRO A 58 -30.39 -15.75 21.86
C PRO A 58 -31.38 -14.96 21.00
N GLU A 59 -32.65 -14.89 21.44
CA GLU A 59 -33.73 -14.22 20.70
C GLU A 59 -33.91 -12.74 21.06
N ALA A 60 -33.11 -12.21 22.00
CA ALA A 60 -33.27 -10.84 22.48
C ALA A 60 -32.86 -9.75 21.45
N GLY A 61 -32.22 -10.11 20.35
CA GLY A 61 -31.84 -9.19 19.27
C GLY A 61 -30.92 -8.05 19.72
N TRP A 62 -30.08 -8.29 20.72
CA TRP A 62 -29.24 -7.24 21.32
C TRP A 62 -28.09 -6.83 20.42
N GLU A 63 -27.96 -5.52 20.25
CA GLU A 63 -26.76 -4.93 19.66
C GLU A 63 -25.75 -4.63 20.79
N VAL A 64 -24.76 -5.48 20.98
CA VAL A 64 -23.74 -5.29 22.01
C VAL A 64 -22.67 -4.36 21.48
N ARG A 65 -22.42 -3.25 22.18
CA ARG A 65 -21.37 -2.28 21.89
C ARG A 65 -20.34 -2.32 23.01
N SER A 66 -19.14 -2.74 22.67
CA SER A 66 -17.98 -2.68 23.57
C SER A 66 -17.19 -1.39 23.35
N ARG A 67 -16.21 -1.13 24.24
CA ARG A 67 -15.27 -0.01 24.04
C ARG A 67 -14.52 -0.09 22.71
N GLY A 68 -14.25 -1.31 22.19
CA GLY A 68 -13.59 -1.52 20.90
C GLY A 68 -14.51 -1.31 19.71
N ASN A 69 -15.85 -1.37 19.91
CA ASN A 69 -16.86 -1.18 18.86
C ASN A 69 -17.92 -0.16 19.32
N ALA A 70 -17.45 0.95 19.85
CA ALA A 70 -18.35 1.98 20.39
C ALA A 70 -19.17 2.71 19.31
N SER A 71 -18.69 2.73 18.08
CA SER A 71 -19.33 3.38 16.93
C SER A 71 -19.10 2.60 15.64
N PRO A 72 -20.00 1.67 15.26
CA PRO A 72 -19.88 0.90 14.02
C PRO A 72 -19.84 1.77 12.75
N ALA A 73 -20.38 2.98 12.81
CA ALA A 73 -20.30 3.92 11.70
C ALA A 73 -18.89 4.52 11.55
N LEU A 74 -18.26 4.84 12.68
CA LEU A 74 -16.89 5.35 12.69
C LEU A 74 -15.90 4.26 12.25
N GLU A 75 -16.06 3.03 12.75
CA GLU A 75 -15.25 1.88 12.39
C GLU A 75 -15.29 1.63 10.87
N ARG A 76 -16.47 1.59 10.28
CA ARG A 76 -16.63 1.48 8.82
C ARG A 76 -15.98 2.62 8.04
N ASN A 77 -16.02 3.83 8.57
CA ASN A 77 -15.34 4.96 7.92
C ASN A 77 -13.83 4.81 8.00
N VAL A 78 -13.29 4.45 9.17
CA VAL A 78 -11.85 4.19 9.35
C VAL A 78 -11.39 3.05 8.42
N GLU A 79 -12.16 1.97 8.34
CA GLU A 79 -11.90 0.86 7.43
C GLU A 79 -11.83 1.30 5.97
N ARG A 80 -12.80 2.08 5.50
CA ARG A 80 -12.78 2.66 4.15
C ARG A 80 -11.57 3.56 3.92
N PHE A 81 -11.24 4.41 4.89
CA PHE A 81 -10.04 5.25 4.80
C PHE A 81 -8.78 4.42 4.69
N THR A 82 -8.65 3.35 5.47
CA THR A 82 -7.51 2.43 5.41
C THR A 82 -7.42 1.76 4.03
N GLN A 83 -8.55 1.35 3.46
CA GLN A 83 -8.60 0.79 2.10
C GLN A 83 -8.13 1.81 1.04
N TYR A 84 -8.63 3.04 1.09
CA TYR A 84 -8.20 4.10 0.17
C TYR A 84 -6.72 4.42 0.31
N LEU A 85 -6.20 4.55 1.52
CA LEU A 85 -4.78 4.81 1.77
C LEU A 85 -3.91 3.66 1.26
N THR A 86 -4.36 2.41 1.40
CA THR A 86 -3.66 1.24 0.85
C THR A 86 -3.58 1.32 -0.67
N LEU A 87 -4.68 1.64 -1.36
CA LEU A 87 -4.69 1.79 -2.82
C LEU A 87 -3.79 2.94 -3.29
N VAL A 88 -3.83 4.07 -2.60
CA VAL A 88 -2.94 5.21 -2.88
C VAL A 88 -1.48 4.83 -2.68
N GLY A 89 -1.16 4.12 -1.58
CA GLY A 89 0.20 3.64 -1.31
C GLY A 89 0.71 2.67 -2.38
N LEU A 90 -0.11 1.71 -2.79
CA LEU A 90 0.23 0.78 -3.87
C LEU A 90 0.40 1.48 -5.22
N THR A 91 -0.44 2.47 -5.51
CA THR A 91 -0.32 3.28 -6.73
C THR A 91 0.99 4.09 -6.71
N ALA A 92 1.29 4.74 -5.59
CA ALA A 92 2.54 5.48 -5.41
C ALA A 92 3.78 4.57 -5.57
N LEU A 93 3.71 3.34 -5.05
CA LEU A 93 4.76 2.33 -5.21
C LEU A 93 4.99 1.96 -6.68
N LEU A 94 3.91 1.76 -7.45
CA LEU A 94 3.99 1.46 -8.88
C LEU A 94 4.58 2.63 -9.67
N VAL A 95 4.08 3.84 -9.45
CA VAL A 95 4.57 5.06 -10.14
C VAL A 95 6.03 5.32 -9.78
N GLY A 96 6.38 5.21 -8.51
CA GLY A 96 7.76 5.32 -8.02
C GLY A 96 8.66 4.25 -8.63
N GLY A 97 8.19 3.01 -8.71
CA GLY A 97 8.92 1.90 -9.34
C GLY A 97 9.22 2.14 -10.83
N VAL A 98 8.22 2.62 -11.59
CA VAL A 98 8.42 3.02 -12.99
C VAL A 98 9.44 4.17 -13.09
N GLY A 99 9.38 5.13 -12.17
CA GLY A 99 10.37 6.20 -12.04
C GLY A 99 11.79 5.66 -11.84
N VAL A 100 11.96 4.69 -10.93
CA VAL A 100 13.24 3.99 -10.71
C VAL A 100 13.71 3.29 -11.98
N ALA A 101 12.85 2.53 -12.66
CA ALA A 101 13.20 1.85 -13.91
C ALA A 101 13.71 2.83 -14.98
N ASN A 102 13.02 3.96 -15.15
CA ASN A 102 13.40 4.99 -16.12
C ASN A 102 14.71 5.70 -15.73
N ALA A 103 14.88 6.02 -14.44
CA ALA A 103 16.10 6.64 -13.93
C ALA A 103 17.33 5.73 -14.13
N VAL A 104 17.18 4.44 -13.76
CA VAL A 104 18.23 3.43 -13.95
C VAL A 104 18.55 3.25 -15.42
N LYS A 105 17.54 3.13 -16.30
CA LYS A 105 17.72 3.04 -17.74
C LYS A 105 18.50 4.25 -18.26
N GLY A 106 18.06 5.47 -17.97
CA GLY A 106 18.73 6.69 -18.41
C GLY A 106 20.15 6.84 -17.86
N HIS A 107 20.41 6.36 -16.64
CA HIS A 107 21.76 6.33 -16.07
C HIS A 107 22.68 5.36 -16.84
N LEU A 108 22.20 4.15 -17.09
CA LEU A 108 22.96 3.13 -17.81
C LEU A 108 23.22 3.51 -19.27
N ASP A 109 22.24 4.13 -19.94
CA ASP A 109 22.40 4.63 -21.31
C ASP A 109 23.52 5.66 -21.38
N ARG A 110 23.59 6.60 -20.42
CA ARG A 110 24.70 7.59 -20.34
C ARG A 110 26.07 6.98 -20.00
N ARG A 111 26.08 5.83 -19.31
CA ARG A 111 27.32 5.13 -18.92
C ARG A 111 27.71 3.98 -19.85
N ARG A 112 27.03 3.85 -20.99
CA ARG A 112 27.23 2.74 -21.94
C ARG A 112 28.68 2.61 -22.41
N GLN A 113 29.34 3.73 -22.70
CA GLN A 113 30.76 3.74 -23.07
C GLN A 113 31.68 3.26 -21.96
N VAL A 114 31.44 3.72 -20.71
CA VAL A 114 32.20 3.27 -19.54
C VAL A 114 32.00 1.76 -19.30
N ILE A 115 30.82 1.25 -19.49
CA ILE A 115 30.51 -0.18 -19.39
C ILE A 115 31.29 -0.96 -20.46
N ALA A 116 31.29 -0.49 -21.70
CA ALA A 116 32.02 -1.11 -22.79
C ALA A 116 33.54 -1.09 -22.56
N THR A 117 34.09 0.01 -22.05
CA THR A 117 35.50 0.11 -21.65
C THR A 117 35.88 -0.86 -20.55
N LEU A 118 35.05 -0.96 -19.48
CA LEU A 118 35.28 -1.94 -18.41
C LEU A 118 35.30 -3.36 -18.93
N LYS A 119 34.41 -3.70 -19.87
CA LYS A 119 34.39 -5.01 -20.52
C LYS A 119 35.60 -5.26 -21.42
N ALA A 120 36.06 -4.23 -22.15
CA ALA A 120 37.27 -4.31 -22.97
C ALA A 120 38.53 -4.58 -22.10
N LEU A 121 38.54 -4.06 -20.86
CA LEU A 121 39.56 -4.32 -19.85
C LEU A 121 39.39 -5.68 -19.14
N GLY A 122 38.42 -6.52 -19.55
CA GLY A 122 38.25 -7.85 -19.02
C GLY A 122 37.21 -7.99 -17.90
N ALA A 123 36.42 -6.94 -17.60
CA ALA A 123 35.33 -7.06 -16.63
C ALA A 123 34.21 -7.95 -17.18
N THR A 124 33.80 -8.94 -16.39
CA THR A 124 32.65 -9.81 -16.73
C THR A 124 31.33 -9.05 -16.62
N GLY A 125 30.33 -9.41 -17.43
CA GLY A 125 29.03 -8.79 -17.37
C GLY A 125 28.38 -8.88 -15.98
N SER A 126 28.67 -9.95 -15.22
CA SER A 126 28.21 -10.11 -13.83
C SER A 126 28.82 -9.06 -12.88
N ARG A 127 30.12 -8.76 -13.01
CA ARG A 127 30.76 -7.71 -12.19
C ARG A 127 30.18 -6.34 -12.47
N VAL A 128 29.97 -6.02 -13.74
CA VAL A 128 29.33 -4.75 -14.15
C VAL A 128 27.92 -4.66 -13.57
N PHE A 129 27.12 -5.72 -13.70
CA PHE A 129 25.79 -5.81 -13.12
C PHE A 129 25.81 -5.55 -11.60
N THR A 130 26.72 -6.23 -10.87
CA THR A 130 26.82 -6.09 -9.41
C THR A 130 27.20 -4.67 -8.99
N ILE A 131 28.13 -4.02 -9.70
CA ILE A 131 28.51 -2.63 -9.40
C ILE A 131 27.30 -1.69 -9.51
N TYR A 132 26.55 -1.77 -10.61
CA TYR A 132 25.38 -0.91 -10.80
C TYR A 132 24.22 -1.29 -9.89
N LEU A 133 24.05 -2.57 -9.54
CA LEU A 133 23.05 -3.00 -8.54
C LEU A 133 23.33 -2.41 -7.17
N ILE A 134 24.60 -2.43 -6.71
CA ILE A 134 25.02 -1.81 -5.44
C ILE A 134 24.73 -0.30 -5.48
N GLN A 135 25.03 0.39 -6.59
CA GLN A 135 24.71 1.81 -6.73
C GLN A 135 23.21 2.09 -6.60
N VAL A 136 22.37 1.26 -7.25
CA VAL A 136 20.91 1.38 -7.14
C VAL A 136 20.45 1.14 -5.72
N LEU A 137 20.99 0.13 -5.02
CA LEU A 137 20.63 -0.16 -3.62
C LEU A 137 21.03 0.97 -2.67
N VAL A 138 22.21 1.55 -2.85
CA VAL A 138 22.67 2.71 -2.07
C VAL A 138 21.74 3.90 -2.30
N LEU A 139 21.42 4.21 -3.55
CA LEU A 139 20.49 5.30 -3.87
C LEU A 139 19.07 5.05 -3.36
N ALA A 140 18.60 3.81 -3.45
CA ALA A 140 17.32 3.42 -2.88
C ALA A 140 17.30 3.58 -1.35
N GLY A 141 18.36 3.19 -0.66
CA GLY A 141 18.52 3.40 0.78
C GLY A 141 18.53 4.88 1.16
N LEU A 142 19.32 5.69 0.43
CA LEU A 142 19.36 7.14 0.63
C LEU A 142 17.99 7.81 0.37
N GLY A 143 17.21 7.32 -0.60
CA GLY A 143 15.86 7.81 -0.86
C GLY A 143 14.85 7.30 0.17
N ALA A 144 15.02 6.10 0.71
CA ALA A 144 14.14 5.53 1.72
C ALA A 144 14.20 6.29 3.05
N LEU A 145 15.37 6.80 3.45
CA LEU A 145 15.53 7.53 4.72
C LEU A 145 14.60 8.76 4.83
N PRO A 146 14.63 9.73 3.88
CA PRO A 146 13.69 10.84 3.93
C PRO A 146 12.23 10.39 3.75
N GLY A 147 11.97 9.36 2.95
CA GLY A 147 10.63 8.79 2.79
C GLY A 147 10.08 8.25 4.11
N LEU A 148 10.87 7.49 4.86
CA LEU A 148 10.50 6.98 6.19
C LEU A 148 10.34 8.12 7.20
N ALA A 149 11.24 9.12 7.19
CA ALA A 149 11.15 10.26 8.09
C ALA A 149 9.86 11.05 7.87
N LEU A 150 9.51 11.34 6.60
CA LEU A 150 8.26 12.00 6.23
C LEU A 150 7.04 11.15 6.59
N GLY A 151 7.06 9.85 6.30
CA GLY A 151 5.98 8.92 6.65
C GLY A 151 5.76 8.82 8.15
N ALA A 152 6.84 8.78 8.94
CA ALA A 152 6.78 8.76 10.39
C ALA A 152 6.31 10.10 11.00
N ALA A 153 6.68 11.22 10.39
CA ALA A 153 6.30 12.56 10.85
C ALA A 153 4.83 12.91 10.54
N LEU A 154 4.28 12.37 9.48
CA LEU A 154 2.96 12.73 8.97
C LEU A 154 1.83 12.61 10.02
N PRO A 155 1.70 11.53 10.82
CA PRO A 155 0.67 11.42 11.85
C PRO A 155 0.80 12.51 12.93
N PHE A 156 2.02 12.91 13.28
CA PHE A 156 2.27 13.97 14.27
C PHE A 156 1.88 15.34 13.72
N VAL A 157 2.23 15.62 12.45
CA VAL A 157 1.86 16.87 11.78
C VAL A 157 0.34 16.99 11.65
N ILE A 158 -0.35 15.91 11.25
CA ILE A 158 -1.82 15.89 11.14
C ILE A 158 -2.45 16.13 12.52
N THR A 159 -1.99 15.44 13.56
CA THR A 159 -2.53 15.60 14.91
C THR A 159 -2.30 17.01 15.45
N TRP A 160 -1.13 17.59 15.20
CA TRP A 160 -0.82 18.95 15.63
C TRP A 160 -1.67 20.01 14.89
N SER A 161 -1.86 19.84 13.57
CA SER A 161 -2.60 20.83 12.76
C SER A 161 -4.11 20.72 12.90
N PHE A 162 -4.64 19.51 13.04
CA PHE A 162 -6.09 19.23 12.99
C PHE A 162 -6.63 18.63 14.29
N GLY A 163 -5.81 18.43 15.31
CA GLY A 163 -6.21 17.78 16.56
C GLY A 163 -7.35 18.50 17.31
N THR A 164 -7.47 19.81 17.16
CA THR A 164 -8.56 20.60 17.73
C THR A 164 -9.88 20.49 16.97
N VAL A 165 -9.83 20.14 15.69
CA VAL A 165 -11.00 20.05 14.79
C VAL A 165 -11.53 18.60 14.75
N LEU A 166 -10.65 17.63 14.90
CA LEU A 166 -11.00 16.21 14.91
C LEU A 166 -11.39 15.78 16.34
N PRO A 167 -12.66 15.40 16.60
CA PRO A 167 -13.10 14.97 17.94
C PRO A 167 -12.65 13.53 18.25
N LEU A 168 -11.47 13.13 17.78
CA LEU A 168 -10.91 11.81 17.97
C LEU A 168 -9.69 11.90 18.89
N PRO A 169 -9.60 11.10 19.95
CA PRO A 169 -8.39 10.98 20.78
C PRO A 169 -7.32 10.18 20.00
N ILE A 170 -6.73 10.82 18.98
CA ILE A 170 -5.65 10.21 18.21
C ILE A 170 -4.36 10.48 18.95
N ALA A 171 -3.78 9.46 19.59
CA ALA A 171 -2.43 9.50 20.09
C ALA A 171 -1.48 9.05 18.99
N PRO A 172 -0.70 9.94 18.34
CA PRO A 172 0.24 9.55 17.34
C PRO A 172 1.33 8.70 17.98
N ALA A 173 1.56 7.51 17.46
CA ALA A 173 2.59 6.59 17.91
C ALA A 173 3.47 6.15 16.74
N LEU A 174 4.75 5.96 17.02
CA LEU A 174 5.66 5.36 16.05
C LEU A 174 5.46 3.83 16.06
N HIS A 175 5.19 3.28 14.90
CA HIS A 175 5.05 1.85 14.72
C HIS A 175 6.27 1.31 13.95
N PRO A 176 7.32 0.85 14.64
CA PRO A 176 8.57 0.43 13.98
C PRO A 176 8.35 -0.75 13.03
N GLY A 177 7.39 -1.63 13.30
CA GLY A 177 7.03 -2.73 12.40
C GLY A 177 6.53 -2.25 11.04
N GLU A 178 5.65 -1.26 11.02
CA GLU A 178 5.10 -0.69 9.80
C GLU A 178 6.16 0.09 9.00
N LEU A 179 7.05 0.79 9.71
CA LEU A 179 8.19 1.48 9.08
C LEU A 179 9.19 0.49 8.46
N ALA A 180 9.50 -0.61 9.16
CA ALA A 180 10.34 -1.68 8.63
C ALA A 180 9.70 -2.33 7.41
N LEU A 181 8.40 -2.56 7.44
CA LEU A 181 7.64 -3.10 6.32
C LEU A 181 7.67 -2.15 5.11
N ALA A 182 7.49 -0.85 5.34
CA ALA A 182 7.59 0.17 4.28
C ALA A 182 8.99 0.20 3.64
N LEU A 183 10.05 0.04 4.46
CA LEU A 183 11.42 -0.07 3.96
C LEU A 183 11.61 -1.31 3.08
N VAL A 184 11.10 -2.46 3.52
CA VAL A 184 11.15 -3.71 2.75
C VAL A 184 10.44 -3.54 1.40
N TYR A 185 9.23 -2.96 1.39
CA TYR A 185 8.50 -2.67 0.16
C TYR A 185 9.29 -1.74 -0.77
N GLY A 186 9.87 -0.67 -0.22
CA GLY A 186 10.65 0.31 -0.97
C GLY A 186 11.87 -0.32 -1.64
N VAL A 187 12.66 -1.07 -0.88
CA VAL A 187 13.87 -1.74 -1.39
C VAL A 187 13.50 -2.84 -2.40
N LEU A 188 12.53 -3.68 -2.08
CA LEU A 188 12.09 -4.76 -2.97
C LEU A 188 11.55 -4.21 -4.30
N SER A 189 10.78 -3.12 -4.24
CA SER A 189 10.29 -2.39 -5.40
C SER A 189 11.45 -1.82 -6.23
N ALA A 190 12.40 -1.11 -5.59
CA ALA A 190 13.56 -0.55 -6.28
C ALA A 190 14.35 -1.62 -7.04
N VAL A 191 14.59 -2.78 -6.39
CA VAL A 191 15.28 -3.93 -7.03
C VAL A 191 14.45 -4.49 -8.18
N ALA A 192 13.16 -4.76 -7.97
CA ALA A 192 12.28 -5.37 -8.98
C ALA A 192 12.22 -4.53 -10.26
N PHE A 193 12.08 -3.21 -10.13
CA PHE A 193 12.02 -2.30 -11.26
C PHE A 193 13.38 -1.99 -11.89
N ALA A 194 14.49 -2.07 -11.12
CA ALA A 194 15.83 -1.89 -11.63
C ALA A 194 16.41 -3.13 -12.36
N LEU A 195 15.93 -4.32 -12.02
CA LEU A 195 16.49 -5.58 -12.55
C LEU A 195 16.39 -5.66 -14.08
N TRP A 196 15.27 -5.23 -14.65
CA TRP A 196 15.06 -5.25 -16.10
C TRP A 196 16.07 -4.38 -16.85
N PRO A 197 16.25 -3.08 -16.54
CA PRO A 197 17.27 -2.26 -17.20
C PRO A 197 18.69 -2.73 -16.87
N LEU A 198 18.98 -3.19 -15.65
CA LEU A 198 20.28 -3.71 -15.27
C LEU A 198 20.64 -5.00 -16.03
N GLY A 199 19.68 -5.89 -16.27
CA GLY A 199 19.90 -7.12 -17.03
C GLY A 199 20.43 -6.88 -18.44
N ARG A 200 20.09 -5.72 -19.04
CA ARG A 200 20.59 -5.32 -20.37
C ARG A 200 22.08 -4.97 -20.39
N THR A 201 22.65 -4.54 -19.27
CA THR A 201 24.09 -4.21 -19.19
C THR A 201 24.99 -5.43 -19.39
N HIS A 202 24.45 -6.61 -19.07
CA HIS A 202 25.19 -7.87 -19.23
C HIS A 202 25.56 -8.14 -20.70
N ASP A 203 24.73 -7.71 -21.64
CA ASP A 203 24.87 -8.03 -23.06
C ASP A 203 25.37 -6.85 -23.91
N VAL A 204 25.84 -5.76 -23.27
CA VAL A 204 26.50 -4.65 -23.99
C VAL A 204 27.77 -5.17 -24.67
N PRO A 205 27.89 -5.15 -26.01
CA PRO A 205 29.06 -5.65 -26.70
C PRO A 205 30.20 -4.63 -26.61
N VAL A 206 31.45 -5.14 -26.62
CA VAL A 206 32.67 -4.28 -26.65
C VAL A 206 32.72 -3.42 -27.93
N SER A 207 32.13 -3.93 -29.03
CA SER A 207 32.01 -3.20 -30.28
C SER A 207 31.19 -1.90 -30.20
N ALA A 208 30.45 -1.69 -29.10
CA ALA A 208 29.74 -0.43 -28.86
C ALA A 208 30.70 0.78 -28.68
N LEU A 209 31.99 0.55 -28.42
CA LEU A 209 33.03 1.60 -28.40
C LEU A 209 33.33 2.19 -29.77
N PHE A 210 33.07 1.43 -30.85
CA PHE A 210 33.44 1.76 -32.22
C PHE A 210 32.26 2.13 -33.11
N ARG A 211 31.05 2.07 -32.58
CA ARG A 211 29.81 2.44 -33.32
C ARG A 211 29.28 3.77 -32.77
N ASP A 212 29.16 4.72 -33.67
CA ASP A 212 28.44 5.95 -33.42
C ASP A 212 27.00 5.67 -32.94
N GLU A 213 26.42 6.60 -32.16
CA GLU A 213 25.19 6.50 -31.35
C GLU A 213 23.90 6.04 -32.05
N VAL A 214 23.94 5.74 -33.36
CA VAL A 214 22.73 5.56 -34.17
C VAL A 214 22.05 4.18 -34.05
N ALA A 215 22.76 3.16 -33.58
CA ALA A 215 22.18 1.84 -33.40
C ALA A 215 21.77 1.57 -31.94
N ARG A 216 20.56 1.98 -31.57
CA ARG A 216 19.87 1.44 -30.36
C ARG A 216 19.54 -0.03 -30.59
N ASP A 217 20.52 -0.89 -30.34
CA ASP A 217 20.24 -2.32 -30.27
C ASP A 217 19.42 -2.62 -29.02
N GLU A 218 18.13 -2.71 -29.18
CA GLU A 218 17.20 -3.14 -28.13
C GLU A 218 17.29 -4.67 -27.94
N HIS A 219 18.38 -5.13 -27.33
CA HIS A 219 18.50 -6.54 -26.97
C HIS A 219 17.65 -6.83 -25.72
N TRP A 220 16.94 -7.94 -25.79
CA TRP A 220 16.21 -8.45 -24.64
C TRP A 220 17.21 -8.96 -23.58
N PRO A 221 16.96 -8.72 -22.29
CA PRO A 221 17.82 -9.26 -21.25
C PRO A 221 17.76 -10.78 -21.25
N ARG A 222 18.82 -11.43 -20.76
CA ARG A 222 18.87 -12.89 -20.64
C ARG A 222 17.66 -13.43 -19.88
N ARG A 223 17.22 -14.62 -20.22
CA ARG A 223 16.05 -15.29 -19.61
C ARG A 223 16.10 -15.31 -18.08
N SER A 224 17.30 -15.44 -17.48
CA SER A 224 17.49 -15.41 -16.03
C SER A 224 17.06 -14.08 -15.38
N TYR A 225 17.33 -12.95 -16.01
CA TYR A 225 16.89 -11.64 -15.48
C TYR A 225 15.41 -11.40 -15.68
N ILE A 226 14.82 -11.93 -16.77
CA ILE A 226 13.38 -11.89 -16.99
C ILE A 226 12.68 -12.70 -15.90
N VAL A 227 13.13 -13.92 -15.65
CA VAL A 227 12.58 -14.79 -14.59
C VAL A 227 12.73 -14.13 -13.21
N ALA A 228 13.90 -13.57 -12.90
CA ALA A 228 14.13 -12.87 -11.64
C ALA A 228 13.21 -11.65 -11.47
N THR A 229 12.99 -10.85 -12.53
CA THR A 229 12.07 -9.70 -12.50
C THR A 229 10.63 -10.16 -12.27
N VAL A 230 10.19 -11.22 -12.95
CA VAL A 230 8.84 -11.79 -12.79
C VAL A 230 8.66 -12.35 -11.37
N LEU A 231 9.64 -13.09 -10.85
CA LEU A 231 9.59 -13.61 -9.47
C LEU A 231 9.53 -12.51 -8.42
N LEU A 232 10.33 -11.46 -8.57
CA LEU A 232 10.29 -10.31 -7.66
C LEU A 232 8.98 -9.54 -7.77
N GLY A 233 8.46 -9.34 -8.98
CA GLY A 233 7.14 -8.74 -9.20
C GLY A 233 6.03 -9.56 -8.56
N PHE A 234 6.10 -10.90 -8.68
CA PHE A 234 5.16 -11.80 -8.02
C PHE A 234 5.30 -11.76 -6.49
N ALA A 235 6.53 -11.72 -5.97
CA ALA A 235 6.79 -11.58 -4.53
C ALA A 235 6.22 -10.26 -3.98
N LEU A 236 6.40 -9.14 -4.70
CA LEU A 236 5.80 -7.85 -4.35
C LEU A 236 4.26 -7.92 -4.35
N ALA A 237 3.68 -8.51 -5.38
CA ALA A 237 2.23 -8.69 -5.49
C ALA A 237 1.69 -9.58 -4.37
N ALA A 238 2.37 -10.71 -4.09
CA ALA A 238 2.00 -11.62 -3.01
C ALA A 238 2.09 -10.94 -1.64
N LEU A 239 3.16 -10.19 -1.40
CA LEU A 239 3.35 -9.41 -0.17
C LEU A 239 2.25 -8.35 -0.03
N ALA A 240 1.93 -7.62 -1.11
CA ALA A 240 0.87 -6.62 -1.12
C ALA A 240 -0.50 -7.22 -0.77
N VAL A 241 -0.83 -8.39 -1.32
CA VAL A 241 -2.09 -9.08 -1.04
C VAL A 241 -2.10 -9.72 0.36
N ALA A 242 -0.99 -10.31 0.78
CA ALA A 242 -0.91 -11.01 2.08
C ALA A 242 -1.03 -10.05 3.28
N LEU A 243 -0.46 -8.84 3.16
CA LEU A 243 -0.42 -7.84 4.22
C LEU A 243 -1.51 -6.77 4.09
N ALA A 244 -2.30 -6.79 3.02
CA ALA A 244 -3.41 -5.87 2.85
C ALA A 244 -4.52 -6.18 3.86
N TYR A 245 -5.16 -5.13 4.38
CA TYR A 245 -6.34 -5.23 5.24
C TYR A 245 -7.48 -5.99 4.54
N ASP A 246 -7.73 -5.68 3.26
CA ASP A 246 -8.66 -6.40 2.40
C ASP A 246 -7.92 -7.05 1.23
N ARG A 247 -7.75 -8.38 1.33
CA ARG A 247 -7.04 -9.18 0.31
C ARG A 247 -7.72 -9.15 -1.05
N ARG A 248 -9.06 -9.02 -1.10
CA ARG A 248 -9.80 -8.99 -2.36
C ARG A 248 -9.53 -7.71 -3.12
N ILE A 249 -9.58 -6.57 -2.43
CA ILE A 249 -9.30 -5.26 -3.04
C ILE A 249 -7.85 -5.19 -3.52
N ALA A 250 -6.90 -5.65 -2.71
CA ALA A 250 -5.50 -5.70 -3.10
C ALA A 250 -5.27 -6.63 -4.32
N ALA A 251 -5.91 -7.79 -4.36
CA ALA A 251 -5.80 -8.71 -5.50
C ALA A 251 -6.38 -8.11 -6.79
N ILE A 252 -7.55 -7.44 -6.70
CA ILE A 252 -8.15 -6.73 -7.84
C ILE A 252 -7.23 -5.62 -8.32
N PHE A 253 -6.63 -4.85 -7.39
CA PHE A 253 -5.69 -3.78 -7.73
C PHE A 253 -4.45 -4.33 -8.45
N VAL A 254 -3.85 -5.41 -7.94
CA VAL A 254 -2.68 -6.06 -8.57
C VAL A 254 -3.04 -6.58 -9.97
N ALA A 255 -4.20 -7.22 -10.12
CA ALA A 255 -4.69 -7.69 -11.42
C ALA A 255 -4.92 -6.53 -12.39
N ALA A 256 -5.54 -5.45 -11.93
CA ALA A 256 -5.77 -4.24 -12.73
C ALA A 256 -4.44 -3.59 -13.15
N ALA A 257 -3.48 -3.46 -12.23
CA ALA A 257 -2.14 -2.93 -12.53
C ALA A 257 -1.42 -3.79 -13.58
N ALA A 258 -1.43 -5.11 -13.42
CA ALA A 258 -0.87 -6.02 -14.42
C ALA A 258 -1.57 -5.87 -15.78
N GLY A 259 -2.90 -5.76 -15.80
CA GLY A 259 -3.69 -5.50 -17.01
C GLY A 259 -3.30 -4.21 -17.71
N VAL A 260 -3.10 -3.12 -16.95
CA VAL A 260 -2.63 -1.83 -17.51
C VAL A 260 -1.24 -1.96 -18.14
N PHE A 261 -0.30 -2.66 -17.47
CA PHE A 261 1.03 -2.90 -18.06
C PHE A 261 0.97 -3.70 -19.35
N VAL A 262 0.12 -4.74 -19.41
CA VAL A 262 -0.10 -5.52 -20.64
C VAL A 262 -0.70 -4.65 -21.73
N LEU A 263 -1.74 -3.87 -21.41
CA LEU A 263 -2.40 -2.95 -22.34
C LEU A 263 -1.39 -1.95 -22.93
N LEU A 264 -0.59 -1.30 -22.09
CA LEU A 264 0.43 -0.35 -22.53
C LEU A 264 1.47 -1.01 -23.45
N ARG A 265 1.84 -2.26 -23.17
CA ARG A 265 2.74 -3.05 -24.04
C ARG A 265 2.12 -3.34 -25.39
N VAL A 266 0.85 -3.72 -25.43
CA VAL A 266 0.12 -3.99 -26.66
C VAL A 266 -0.02 -2.70 -27.49
N VAL A 267 -0.41 -1.59 -26.86
CA VAL A 267 -0.51 -0.29 -27.53
C VAL A 267 0.84 0.15 -28.10
N ALA A 268 1.91 0.05 -27.32
CA ALA A 268 3.27 0.37 -27.79
C ALA A 268 3.70 -0.50 -28.98
N ALA A 269 3.38 -1.80 -28.93
CA ALA A 269 3.68 -2.73 -30.04
C ALA A 269 2.88 -2.38 -31.30
N LEU A 270 1.59 -2.04 -31.16
CA LEU A 270 0.74 -1.61 -32.29
C LEU A 270 1.24 -0.30 -32.91
N LEU A 271 1.59 0.69 -32.08
CA LEU A 271 2.14 1.96 -32.58
C LEU A 271 3.46 1.75 -33.34
N MET A 272 4.34 0.89 -32.83
CA MET A 272 5.59 0.54 -33.55
C MET A 272 5.31 -0.19 -34.86
N LEU A 273 4.32 -1.07 -34.88
CA LEU A 273 3.94 -1.79 -36.08
C LEU A 273 3.37 -0.83 -37.17
N ILE A 274 2.54 0.13 -36.75
CA ILE A 274 1.98 1.17 -37.61
C ILE A 274 3.11 2.06 -38.15
N ALA A 275 3.97 2.52 -37.27
CA ALA A 275 5.11 3.38 -37.63
C ALA A 275 6.09 2.72 -38.61
N ARG A 276 6.26 1.40 -38.55
CA ARG A 276 7.06 0.63 -39.52
C ARG A 276 6.42 0.49 -40.89
N ARG A 277 5.09 0.65 -40.97
CA ARG A 277 4.34 0.53 -42.25
C ARG A 277 4.17 1.87 -42.96
N LEU A 278 4.43 3.00 -42.30
CA LEU A 278 4.42 4.29 -42.99
C LEU A 278 5.69 4.42 -43.86
N PRO A 279 5.55 4.59 -45.17
CA PRO A 279 6.70 4.84 -46.03
C PRO A 279 7.30 6.19 -45.65
N ARG A 280 8.64 6.23 -45.61
CA ARG A 280 9.43 7.47 -45.47
C ARG A 280 9.38 8.26 -46.75
#